data_38c803cb94f63616c957757bfac11290
#
_entry.id   38c803cb94f63616c957757bfac11290
#
_cell.length_a   1.000
_cell.length_b   1.000
_cell.length_c   1.000
_cell.angle_alpha   90.00
_cell.angle_beta   90.00
_cell.angle_gamma   90.00
#
_symmetry.space_group_name_H-M   'P 1'
#
loop_
_entity.id
_entity.type
_entity.pdbx_description
1 polymer ?
#
loop_
_entity_poly.entity_id
_entity_poly.type
_entity_poly.pdbx_seq_one_letter_code
_entity_poly.pdbx_strand_id
1 'polypeptide(L)'
;MARILRGEIYRADLDPTQGHEQSGRRPVLVLSADVFNACSGAVIAVAVTSQEQKAGFSLTLPLSDCGLPKKSWVKISHIRTLSVLRLGQKMGEVKVEDLELVIEGLNEIIDV
;
A
#
# COMPACT_ATOMS: atom_id res chain seq x y z
N MET A 1 -8.77 -17.01 -10.73
CA MET A 1 -7.95 -16.18 -9.86
C MET A 1 -8.67 -14.89 -9.55
N ALA A 2 -8.67 -14.50 -8.29
CA ALA A 2 -9.34 -13.28 -7.88
C ALA A 2 -8.63 -12.05 -8.47
N ARG A 3 -9.42 -11.06 -8.86
CA ARG A 3 -8.88 -9.79 -9.35
C ARG A 3 -8.30 -8.99 -8.19
N ILE A 4 -7.17 -8.35 -8.45
CA ILE A 4 -6.54 -7.46 -7.49
C ILE A 4 -6.95 -6.04 -7.87
N LEU A 5 -7.66 -5.38 -6.97
CA LEU A 5 -8.27 -4.09 -7.24
C LEU A 5 -7.56 -2.97 -6.52
N ARG A 6 -7.54 -1.82 -7.16
CA ARG A 6 -7.02 -0.59 -6.56
C ARG A 6 -7.76 -0.28 -5.26
N GLY A 7 -6.99 0.06 -4.22
CA GLY A 7 -7.56 0.37 -2.91
C GLY A 7 -7.63 -0.81 -1.96
N GLU A 8 -7.35 -2.01 -2.44
CA GLU A 8 -7.33 -3.19 -1.58
C GLU A 8 -6.01 -3.30 -0.84
N ILE A 9 -6.08 -3.87 0.37
CA ILE A 9 -4.90 -4.12 1.20
C ILE A 9 -4.64 -5.62 1.21
N TYR A 10 -3.42 -6.03 0.88
CA TYR A 10 -2.99 -7.42 0.87
C TYR A 10 -1.80 -7.62 1.78
N ARG A 11 -1.71 -8.80 2.37
CA ARG A 11 -0.46 -9.23 3.00
C ARG A 11 0.49 -9.59 1.88
N ALA A 12 1.69 -9.01 1.89
CA ALA A 12 2.67 -9.24 0.84
C ALA A 12 3.98 -9.72 1.45
N ASP A 13 4.68 -10.57 0.68
CA ASP A 13 6.03 -11.00 1.03
C ASP A 13 7.00 -9.97 0.43
N LEU A 14 7.64 -9.22 1.30
CA LEU A 14 8.54 -8.14 0.91
C LEU A 14 10.01 -8.55 0.90
N ASP A 15 10.32 -9.79 1.23
CA ASP A 15 11.70 -10.28 1.19
C ASP A 15 12.09 -10.67 -0.24
N PRO A 16 13.35 -10.47 -0.63
CA PRO A 16 14.40 -9.78 0.11
C PRO A 16 14.27 -8.27 0.00
N THR A 17 14.73 -7.56 1.04
CA THR A 17 14.75 -6.10 1.06
C THR A 17 16.14 -5.60 1.39
N GLN A 18 16.36 -4.29 1.20
CA GLN A 18 17.64 -3.64 1.48
C GLN A 18 17.41 -2.34 2.24
N GLY A 19 18.36 -2.01 3.09
CA GLY A 19 18.35 -0.73 3.79
C GLY A 19 17.19 -0.59 4.75
N HIS A 20 16.46 0.52 4.63
CA HIS A 20 15.36 0.87 5.51
C HIS A 20 14.00 0.36 5.04
N GLU A 21 13.98 -0.44 3.99
CA GLU A 21 12.73 -1.01 3.50
C GLU A 21 12.18 -2.02 4.50
N GLN A 22 10.84 -2.13 4.55
CA GLN A 22 10.22 -3.15 5.35
C GLN A 22 10.50 -4.53 4.76
N SER A 23 10.66 -5.51 5.63
CA SER A 23 10.93 -6.89 5.25
C SER A 23 9.86 -7.81 5.83
N GLY A 24 9.86 -9.07 5.38
CA GLY A 24 8.92 -10.08 5.83
C GLY A 24 7.55 -9.88 5.23
N ARG A 25 6.54 -10.47 5.88
CA ARG A 25 5.15 -10.38 5.40
C ARG A 25 4.47 -9.18 6.05
N ARG A 26 4.10 -8.21 5.25
CA ARG A 26 3.53 -6.94 5.72
C ARG A 26 2.35 -6.55 4.85
N PRO A 27 1.42 -5.76 5.41
CA PRO A 27 0.32 -5.23 4.59
C PRO A 27 0.83 -4.21 3.60
N VAL A 28 0.26 -4.23 2.41
CA VAL A 28 0.49 -3.22 1.39
C VAL A 28 -0.84 -2.77 0.81
N LEU A 29 -0.92 -1.51 0.43
CA LEU A 29 -2.10 -0.92 -0.20
C LEU A 29 -1.83 -0.82 -1.70
N VAL A 30 -2.71 -1.42 -2.51
CA VAL A 30 -2.58 -1.41 -3.97
C VAL A 30 -3.04 -0.07 -4.50
N LEU A 31 -2.17 0.62 -5.23
CA LEU A 31 -2.47 1.92 -5.85
C LEU A 31 -2.74 1.81 -7.34
N SER A 32 -2.20 0.79 -8.00
CA SER A 32 -2.30 0.67 -9.45
C SER A 32 -3.69 0.24 -9.89
N ALA A 33 -4.08 0.72 -11.08
CA ALA A 33 -5.38 0.46 -11.65
C ALA A 33 -5.58 -1.03 -11.95
N ASP A 34 -6.83 -1.47 -11.89
CA ASP A 34 -7.21 -2.87 -12.09
C ASP A 34 -6.69 -3.43 -13.41
N VAL A 35 -6.79 -2.64 -14.46
CA VAL A 35 -6.33 -3.05 -15.80
C VAL A 35 -4.83 -3.27 -15.81
N PHE A 36 -4.07 -2.36 -15.18
CA PHE A 36 -2.62 -2.52 -15.07
C PHE A 36 -2.29 -3.82 -14.33
N ASN A 37 -2.97 -4.07 -13.20
CA ASN A 37 -2.73 -5.26 -12.38
C ASN A 37 -2.98 -6.54 -13.17
N ALA A 38 -4.07 -6.57 -13.93
CA ALA A 38 -4.45 -7.73 -14.72
C ALA A 38 -3.49 -7.98 -15.89
N CYS A 39 -3.03 -6.91 -16.54
CA CYS A 39 -2.22 -7.02 -17.75
C CYS A 39 -0.74 -7.23 -17.46
N SER A 40 -0.23 -6.65 -16.37
CA SER A 40 1.21 -6.67 -16.11
C SER A 40 1.67 -7.81 -15.23
N GLY A 41 0.76 -8.43 -14.48
CA GLY A 41 1.14 -9.43 -13.48
C GLY A 41 1.85 -8.82 -12.27
N ALA A 42 1.77 -7.51 -12.12
CA ALA A 42 2.39 -6.77 -11.03
C ALA A 42 1.42 -5.74 -10.49
N VAL A 43 1.73 -5.21 -9.30
CA VAL A 43 0.99 -4.11 -8.71
C VAL A 43 1.98 -3.04 -8.27
N ILE A 44 1.52 -1.79 -8.26
CA ILE A 44 2.25 -0.69 -7.62
C ILE A 44 1.54 -0.46 -6.29
N ALA A 45 2.30 -0.54 -5.20
CA ALA A 45 1.73 -0.54 -3.86
C ALA A 45 2.58 0.28 -2.91
N VAL A 46 1.99 0.67 -1.78
CA VAL A 46 2.68 1.37 -0.71
C VAL A 46 2.57 0.56 0.58
N ALA A 47 3.55 0.71 1.45
CA ALA A 47 3.60 0.00 2.71
C ALA A 47 2.54 0.51 3.68
N VAL A 48 1.97 -0.41 4.46
CA VAL A 48 1.05 -0.10 5.56
C VAL A 48 1.66 -0.66 6.83
N THR A 49 1.58 0.10 7.91
CA THR A 49 2.15 -0.30 9.20
C THR A 49 1.17 -0.02 10.34
N SER A 50 1.22 -0.85 11.37
CA SER A 50 0.47 -0.60 12.61
C SER A 50 1.29 0.19 13.62
N GLN A 51 2.54 0.47 13.32
CA GLN A 51 3.41 1.28 14.17
C GLN A 51 3.08 2.74 13.98
N GLU A 52 2.83 3.46 15.07
CA GLU A 52 2.46 4.86 15.00
C GLU A 52 3.52 5.68 14.26
N GLN A 53 3.07 6.54 13.37
CA GLN A 53 3.94 7.38 12.56
C GLN A 53 3.84 8.83 13.05
N LYS A 54 4.99 9.44 13.31
CA LYS A 54 5.05 10.83 13.77
C LYS A 54 5.07 11.82 12.61
N ALA A 55 5.59 11.37 11.46
CA ALA A 55 5.54 12.21 10.27
C ALA A 55 4.09 12.36 9.83
N GLY A 56 3.72 13.56 9.44
CA GLY A 56 2.37 13.80 8.98
C GLY A 56 2.24 13.65 7.47
N PHE A 57 1.11 14.08 6.96
CA PHE A 57 0.88 14.18 5.53
C PHE A 57 1.90 15.16 4.94
N SER A 58 2.56 14.88 3.87
CA SER A 58 2.26 13.89 2.82
C SER A 58 3.04 12.59 2.96
N LEU A 59 3.86 12.43 3.98
CA LEU A 59 4.69 11.23 4.13
C LEU A 59 3.91 10.05 4.66
N THR A 60 2.93 10.30 5.52
CA THR A 60 2.10 9.24 6.08
C THR A 60 0.64 9.67 6.15
N LEU A 61 -0.25 8.69 6.20
CA LEU A 61 -1.68 8.92 6.35
C LEU A 61 -2.27 7.87 7.29
N PRO A 62 -2.91 8.29 8.39
CA PRO A 62 -3.62 7.32 9.23
C PRO A 62 -4.86 6.80 8.51
N LEU A 63 -5.11 5.51 8.64
CA LEU A 63 -6.27 4.84 8.03
C LEU A 63 -7.35 4.61 9.08
N SER A 64 -8.60 4.65 8.64
CA SER A 64 -9.75 4.30 9.47
C SER A 64 -10.69 3.41 8.68
N ASP A 65 -11.36 2.49 9.37
CA ASP A 65 -12.38 1.60 8.78
C ASP A 65 -11.89 0.88 7.54
N CYS A 66 -10.65 0.39 7.57
CA CYS A 66 -10.05 -0.30 6.43
C CYS A 66 -10.04 -1.83 6.58
N GLY A 67 -10.58 -2.34 7.67
CA GLY A 67 -10.65 -3.78 7.90
C GLY A 67 -9.45 -4.37 8.63
N LEU A 68 -8.43 -3.58 8.92
CA LEU A 68 -7.28 -4.06 9.67
C LEU A 68 -7.59 -4.10 11.17
N PRO A 69 -7.04 -5.08 11.90
CA PRO A 69 -7.36 -5.26 13.34
C PRO A 69 -6.78 -4.17 14.23
N LYS A 70 -5.72 -3.49 13.80
CA LYS A 70 -5.06 -2.44 14.56
C LYS A 70 -5.10 -1.14 13.79
N LYS A 71 -5.06 -0.02 14.52
CA LYS A 71 -4.88 1.28 13.88
C LYS A 71 -3.63 1.24 13.02
N SER A 72 -3.73 1.73 11.80
CA SER A 72 -2.67 1.59 10.81
C SER A 72 -2.44 2.89 10.07
N TRP A 73 -1.26 3.00 9.49
CA TRP A 73 -0.83 4.16 8.70
C TRP A 73 -0.29 3.69 7.37
N VAL A 74 -0.55 4.47 6.33
CA VAL A 74 0.11 4.30 5.04
C VAL A 74 1.43 5.05 5.08
N LYS A 75 2.51 4.41 4.66
CA LYS A 75 3.82 5.06 4.49
C LYS A 75 3.94 5.41 3.02
N ILE A 76 3.49 6.61 2.66
CA ILE A 76 3.28 7.01 1.26
C ILE A 76 4.58 6.97 0.45
N SER A 77 5.71 7.33 1.08
CA SER A 77 6.99 7.30 0.38
C SER A 77 7.54 5.89 0.14
N HIS A 78 6.96 4.88 0.78
CA HIS A 78 7.40 3.48 0.62
C HIS A 78 6.63 2.80 -0.51
N ILE A 79 6.69 3.39 -1.69
CA ILE A 79 6.05 2.86 -2.89
C ILE A 79 7.00 1.87 -3.56
N ARG A 80 6.42 0.78 -4.09
CA ARG A 80 7.20 -0.21 -4.83
C ARG A 80 6.32 -1.02 -5.77
N THR A 81 6.96 -1.64 -6.74
CA THR A 81 6.31 -2.57 -7.65
C THR A 81 6.54 -3.98 -7.13
N LEU A 82 5.46 -4.75 -7.04
CA LEU A 82 5.50 -6.13 -6.57
C LEU A 82 4.84 -7.05 -7.58
N SER A 83 5.44 -8.23 -7.80
CA SER A 83 4.77 -9.28 -8.54
C SER A 83 3.49 -9.69 -7.79
N VAL A 84 2.42 -9.98 -8.51
CA VAL A 84 1.19 -10.48 -7.89
C VAL A 84 1.43 -11.78 -7.14
N LEU A 85 2.49 -12.52 -7.49
CA LEU A 85 2.85 -13.75 -6.80
C LEU A 85 3.33 -13.51 -5.36
N ARG A 86 3.70 -12.28 -5.03
CA ARG A 86 4.10 -11.92 -3.68
C ARG A 86 2.91 -11.56 -2.79
N LEU A 87 1.72 -11.41 -3.37
CA LEU A 87 0.53 -11.06 -2.61
C LEU A 87 -0.13 -12.31 -2.05
N GLY A 88 -0.45 -12.25 -0.77
CA GLY A 88 -1.16 -13.34 -0.10
C GLY A 88 -2.61 -12.96 0.11
N GLN A 89 -3.06 -13.06 1.36
CA GLN A 89 -4.45 -12.85 1.72
C GLN A 89 -4.84 -11.38 1.65
N LYS A 90 -6.01 -11.10 1.11
CA LYS A 90 -6.62 -9.77 1.21
C LYS A 90 -6.96 -9.50 2.67
N MET A 91 -6.55 -8.35 3.18
CA MET A 91 -6.73 -7.96 4.57
C MET A 91 -7.80 -6.91 4.77
N GLY A 92 -8.11 -6.15 3.74
CA GLY A 92 -9.08 -5.08 3.84
C GLY A 92 -9.06 -4.22 2.60
N GLU A 93 -9.67 -3.04 2.73
CA GLU A 93 -9.66 -2.06 1.65
C GLU A 93 -9.86 -0.67 2.25
N VAL A 94 -9.31 0.34 1.58
CA VAL A 94 -9.43 1.71 2.06
C VAL A 94 -10.62 2.40 1.44
N LYS A 95 -11.12 3.43 2.11
CA LYS A 95 -12.17 4.30 1.57
C LYS A 95 -11.62 5.10 0.40
N VAL A 96 -12.51 5.48 -0.51
CA VAL A 96 -12.13 6.30 -1.66
C VAL A 96 -11.42 7.58 -1.22
N GLU A 97 -11.93 8.23 -0.17
CA GLU A 97 -11.34 9.45 0.34
C GLU A 97 -9.89 9.27 0.79
N ASP A 98 -9.62 8.16 1.47
CA ASP A 98 -8.26 7.86 1.92
C ASP A 98 -7.35 7.54 0.74
N LEU A 99 -7.85 6.80 -0.25
CA LEU A 99 -7.08 6.49 -1.44
C LEU A 99 -6.69 7.77 -2.19
N GLU A 100 -7.63 8.70 -2.31
CA GLU A 100 -7.36 9.98 -2.97
C GLU A 100 -6.28 10.78 -2.23
N LEU A 101 -6.31 10.75 -0.88
CA LEU A 101 -5.29 11.42 -0.08
C LEU A 101 -3.92 10.78 -0.25
N VAL A 102 -3.86 9.45 -0.34
CA VAL A 102 -2.59 8.76 -0.59
C VAL A 102 -2.00 9.18 -1.92
N ILE A 103 -2.83 9.22 -2.97
CA ILE A 103 -2.38 9.64 -4.30
C ILE A 103 -1.91 11.10 -4.27
N GLU A 104 -2.65 11.97 -3.59
CA GLU A 104 -2.27 13.38 -3.43
C GLU A 104 -0.93 13.51 -2.72
N GLY A 105 -0.73 12.76 -1.64
CA GLY A 105 0.53 12.76 -0.91
C GLY A 105 1.69 12.28 -1.77
N LEU A 106 1.46 11.23 -2.56
CA LEU A 106 2.48 10.71 -3.46
C LEU A 106 2.85 11.76 -4.52
N ASN A 107 1.86 12.45 -5.06
CA ASN A 107 2.11 13.52 -6.03
C ASN A 107 2.95 14.64 -5.43
N GLU A 108 2.70 15.01 -4.17
CA GLU A 108 3.51 16.03 -3.49
C GLU A 108 4.96 15.59 -3.31
N ILE A 109 5.17 14.30 -3.07
CA ILE A 109 6.53 13.76 -2.89
C ILE A 109 7.30 13.72 -4.20
N ILE A 110 6.62 13.40 -5.30
CA ILE A 110 7.25 13.20 -6.61
C ILE A 110 7.34 14.50 -7.41
N ASP A 111 6.39 15.37 -7.25
CA ASP A 111 6.29 16.61 -8.02
C ASP A 111 7.42 17.56 -7.64
N VAL A 112 8.11 18.04 -8.63
CA VAL A 112 9.23 18.97 -8.48
C VAL A 112 8.93 20.32 -9.10
#